data_6a932e779342c415f72230cebe57adf0
#
_entry.id   6a932e779342c415f72230cebe57adf0
#
_cell.length_a   1.000
_cell.length_b   1.000
_cell.length_c   1.000
_cell.angle_alpha   90.00
_cell.angle_beta   90.00
_cell.angle_gamma   90.00
#
_symmetry.space_group_name_H-M   'P 1'
#
loop_
_entity.id
_entity.type
_entity.pdbx_description
1 polymer ?
#
loop_
_entity_poly.entity_id
_entity_poly.type
_entity_poly.pdbx_seq_one_letter_code
_entity_poly.pdbx_strand_id
1 'polypeptide(L)'
;MREISASPAEFARGLSEAFPAESSGGPLIFQVQAPDASMEIELVPGPTRTLASLRLPTLTAHIRFLSGTPTGQHRLLRHMDLAMQRGGG
;
A
#
# COMPACT_ATOMS: atom_id res chain seq x y z
N MET A 1 -1.00 10.30 -0.79
CA MET A 1 0.03 9.78 -1.69
C MET A 1 1.23 9.30 -0.88
N ARG A 2 1.74 8.14 -1.20
CA ARG A 2 2.90 7.55 -0.50
C ARG A 2 3.94 7.12 -1.51
N GLU A 3 5.20 7.43 -1.24
CA GLU A 3 6.32 6.89 -2.00
C GLU A 3 6.87 5.67 -1.27
N ILE A 4 7.09 4.59 -2.01
CA ILE A 4 7.48 3.31 -1.43
C ILE A 4 8.64 2.74 -2.24
N SER A 5 9.67 2.25 -1.55
CA SER A 5 10.80 1.57 -2.19
C SER A 5 10.51 0.07 -2.21
N ALA A 6 9.67 -0.35 -3.14
CA ALA A 6 9.26 -1.74 -3.28
C ALA A 6 8.77 -2.00 -4.68
N SER A 7 8.75 -3.27 -5.07
CA SER A 7 8.10 -3.70 -6.31
C SER A 7 6.59 -3.87 -6.07
N PRO A 8 5.77 -3.89 -7.14
CA PRO A 8 4.35 -4.19 -6.99
C PRO A 8 4.08 -5.51 -6.27
N ALA A 9 4.89 -6.53 -6.55
CA ALA A 9 4.72 -7.84 -5.91
C ALA A 9 5.01 -7.77 -4.41
N GLU A 10 6.03 -7.04 -4.01
CA GLU A 10 6.34 -6.84 -2.60
C GLU A 10 5.24 -6.06 -1.88
N PHE A 11 4.69 -5.05 -2.54
CA PHE A 11 3.58 -4.29 -2.00
C PHE A 11 2.35 -5.19 -1.82
N ALA A 12 2.04 -6.00 -2.84
CA ALA A 12 0.90 -6.91 -2.79
C ALA A 12 1.02 -7.90 -1.61
N ARG A 13 2.22 -8.42 -1.40
CA ARG A 13 2.48 -9.33 -0.28
C ARG A 13 2.25 -8.64 1.06
N GLY A 14 2.84 -7.45 1.22
CA GLY A 14 2.69 -6.68 2.46
C GLY A 14 1.24 -6.33 2.75
N LEU A 15 0.49 -5.94 1.72
CA LEU A 15 -0.92 -5.61 1.86
C LEU A 15 -1.74 -6.84 2.26
N SER A 16 -1.46 -7.98 1.63
CA SER A 16 -2.14 -9.23 1.94
C SER A 16 -1.85 -9.70 3.38
N GLU A 17 -0.64 -9.49 3.85
CA GLU A 17 -0.27 -9.81 5.23
C GLU A 17 -0.94 -8.87 6.23
N ALA A 18 -1.03 -7.59 5.89
CA ALA A 18 -1.65 -6.60 6.76
C ALA A 18 -3.18 -6.76 6.81
N PHE A 19 -3.78 -7.13 5.69
CA PHE A 19 -5.23 -7.24 5.55
C PHE A 19 -5.59 -8.56 4.89
N PRO A 20 -5.43 -9.69 5.60
CA PRO A 20 -5.58 -11.02 4.97
C PRO A 20 -6.98 -11.32 4.45
N ALA A 21 -8.02 -10.76 5.08
CA ALA A 21 -9.39 -10.99 4.66
C ALA A 21 -9.99 -9.78 3.93
N GLU A 22 -9.47 -8.59 4.15
CA GLU A 22 -10.06 -7.33 3.69
C GLU A 22 -9.48 -6.85 2.37
N SER A 23 -8.28 -7.30 1.99
CA SER A 23 -7.64 -6.83 0.76
C SER A 23 -8.01 -7.68 -0.43
N SER A 24 -8.09 -7.04 -1.60
CA SER A 24 -8.38 -7.70 -2.86
C SER A 24 -7.80 -6.88 -4.01
N GLY A 25 -7.76 -7.48 -5.19
CA GLY A 25 -7.31 -6.80 -6.40
C GLY A 25 -5.85 -7.05 -6.71
N GLY A 26 -5.28 -6.19 -7.51
CA GLY A 26 -3.92 -6.26 -8.03
C GLY A 26 -3.92 -6.48 -9.54
N PRO A 27 -2.75 -6.39 -10.16
CA PRO A 27 -1.43 -6.14 -9.58
C PRO A 27 -1.13 -4.67 -9.25
N LEU A 28 -1.91 -3.72 -9.74
CA LEU A 28 -1.62 -2.30 -9.53
C LEU A 28 -2.76 -1.55 -8.84
N ILE A 29 -3.95 -2.10 -8.83
CA ILE A 29 -5.10 -1.48 -8.16
C ILE A 29 -5.63 -2.46 -7.13
N PHE A 30 -5.66 -2.01 -5.87
CA PHE A 30 -6.07 -2.82 -4.75
C PHE A 30 -7.23 -2.15 -4.02
N GLN A 31 -8.03 -2.96 -3.33
CA GLN A 31 -9.08 -2.47 -2.47
C GLN A 31 -8.94 -3.10 -1.10
N VAL A 32 -9.21 -2.32 -0.07
CA VAL A 32 -9.25 -2.80 1.31
C VAL A 32 -10.60 -2.42 1.88
N GLN A 33 -11.35 -3.41 2.32
CA GLN A 33 -12.68 -3.21 2.90
C GLN A 33 -12.68 -3.68 4.34
N ALA A 34 -12.66 -2.74 5.26
CA ALA A 34 -12.79 -2.98 6.69
C ALA A 34 -14.21 -2.64 7.14
N PRO A 35 -14.63 -3.09 8.33
CA PRO A 35 -16.00 -2.80 8.81
C PRO A 35 -16.31 -1.32 8.93
N ASP A 36 -15.32 -0.49 9.25
CA ASP A 36 -15.53 0.94 9.53
C ASP A 36 -14.99 1.88 8.45
N ALA A 37 -14.33 1.35 7.42
CA ALA A 37 -13.83 2.16 6.32
C ALA A 37 -13.40 1.28 5.15
N SER A 38 -13.34 1.87 3.96
CA SER A 38 -12.76 1.20 2.81
C SER A 38 -11.93 2.18 2.00
N MET A 39 -10.93 1.63 1.30
CA MET A 39 -10.03 2.44 0.48
C MET A 39 -9.63 1.71 -0.77
N GLU A 40 -9.24 2.48 -1.79
CA GLU A 40 -8.65 1.98 -3.02
C GLU A 40 -7.22 2.48 -3.09
N ILE A 41 -6.30 1.61 -3.49
CA ILE A 41 -4.89 1.95 -3.62
C ILE A 41 -4.47 1.70 -5.05
N GLU A 42 -4.00 2.74 -5.72
CA GLU A 42 -3.46 2.63 -7.07
C GLU A 42 -1.94 2.78 -7.00
N LEU A 43 -1.21 1.82 -7.56
CA LEU A 43 0.24 1.85 -7.61
C LEU A 43 0.69 2.38 -8.96
N VAL A 44 1.56 3.37 -8.93
CA VAL A 44 2.21 3.90 -10.13
C VAL A 44 3.70 3.59 -10.01
N PRO A 45 4.23 2.63 -10.79
CA PRO A 45 5.66 2.34 -10.76
C PRO A 45 6.45 3.55 -11.23
N GLY A 46 7.50 3.87 -10.47
CA GLY A 46 8.39 4.95 -10.80
C GLY A 46 9.69 4.44 -11.41
N PRO A 47 10.64 5.36 -11.66
CA PRO A 47 11.94 4.96 -12.16
C PRO A 47 12.72 4.20 -11.09
N THR A 48 13.60 3.29 -11.54
CA THR A 48 14.50 2.58 -10.66
C THR A 48 15.49 3.57 -10.05
N ARG A 49 15.58 3.56 -8.72
CA ARG A 49 16.58 4.36 -8.01
C ARG A 49 17.87 3.58 -7.89
N THR A 50 18.99 4.20 -8.25
CA THR A 50 20.29 3.58 -8.14
C THR A 50 21.07 4.20 -6.98
N LEU A 51 21.50 3.36 -6.04
CA LEU A 51 22.36 3.74 -4.93
C LEU A 51 23.58 2.84 -4.96
N ALA A 52 24.75 3.43 -5.26
CA ALA A 52 25.98 2.65 -5.48
C ALA A 52 25.72 1.60 -6.58
N SER A 53 25.89 0.32 -6.26
CA SER A 53 25.63 -0.77 -7.19
C SER A 53 24.22 -1.35 -7.08
N LEU A 54 23.38 -0.78 -6.19
CA LEU A 54 22.05 -1.29 -5.94
C LEU A 54 21.02 -0.59 -6.81
N ARG A 55 20.08 -1.38 -7.34
CA ARG A 55 18.93 -0.86 -8.05
C ARG A 55 17.69 -1.13 -7.22
N LEU A 56 16.99 -0.07 -6.84
CA LEU A 56 15.83 -0.14 -5.98
C LEU A 56 14.57 0.24 -6.76
N PRO A 57 13.54 -0.60 -6.77
CA PRO A 57 12.28 -0.21 -7.37
C PRO A 57 11.60 0.88 -6.55
N THR A 58 10.85 1.74 -7.21
CA THR A 58 10.05 2.75 -6.54
C THR A 58 8.61 2.67 -7.00
N LEU A 59 7.69 2.97 -6.08
CA LEU A 59 6.26 3.03 -6.34
C LEU A 59 5.70 4.28 -5.72
N THR A 60 4.69 4.85 -6.37
CA THR A 60 3.83 5.85 -5.74
C THR A 60 2.47 5.21 -5.51
N ALA A 61 2.02 5.20 -4.27
CA ALA A 61 0.71 4.69 -3.92
C ALA A 61 -0.27 5.85 -3.77
N HIS A 62 -1.29 5.86 -4.60
CA HIS A 62 -2.38 6.83 -4.51
C HIS A 62 -3.53 6.17 -3.77
N ILE A 63 -3.89 6.73 -2.61
CA ILE A 63 -4.91 6.17 -1.75
C ILE A 63 -6.15 7.04 -1.81
N ARG A 64 -7.29 6.40 -2.10
CA ARG A 64 -8.57 7.07 -2.13
C ARG A 64 -9.53 6.33 -1.22
N PHE A 65 -10.08 7.05 -0.24
CA PHE A 65 -11.07 6.45 0.65
C PHE A 65 -12.43 6.42 -0.05
N LEU A 66 -13.09 5.27 -0.01
CA LEU A 66 -14.37 5.05 -0.64
C LEU A 66 -15.52 5.22 0.34
N SER A 67 -15.30 4.90 1.61
CA SER A 67 -16.32 5.01 2.65
C SER A 67 -15.65 5.04 4.01
N GLY A 68 -16.42 5.40 5.03
CA GLY A 68 -15.99 5.29 6.42
C GLY A 68 -15.93 6.62 7.13
N THR A 69 -15.81 6.54 8.45
CA THR A 69 -15.64 7.71 9.30
C THR A 69 -14.19 8.18 9.25
N PRO A 70 -13.91 9.45 9.59
CA PRO A 70 -12.51 9.91 9.66
C PRO A 70 -11.64 9.06 10.57
N THR A 71 -12.18 8.62 11.71
CA THR A 71 -11.44 7.73 12.61
C THR A 71 -11.14 6.38 11.98
N GLY A 72 -12.12 5.78 11.31
CA GLY A 72 -11.94 4.51 10.61
C GLY A 72 -10.93 4.62 9.48
N GLN A 73 -11.01 5.70 8.70
CA GLN A 73 -10.07 5.95 7.61
C GLN A 73 -8.64 6.12 8.13
N HIS A 74 -8.48 6.87 9.20
CA HIS A 74 -7.17 7.08 9.82
C HIS A 74 -6.58 5.76 10.33
N ARG A 75 -7.41 4.95 10.98
CA ARG A 75 -6.98 3.65 11.50
C ARG A 75 -6.52 2.73 10.38
N LEU A 76 -7.27 2.70 9.29
CA LEU A 76 -6.97 1.87 8.13
C LEU A 76 -5.63 2.27 7.50
N LEU A 77 -5.43 3.57 7.29
CA LEU A 77 -4.21 4.10 6.71
C LEU A 77 -3.01 3.83 7.62
N ARG A 78 -3.18 4.02 8.93
CA ARG A 78 -2.12 3.78 9.89
C ARG A 78 -1.72 2.30 9.91
N HIS A 79 -2.67 1.40 9.84
CA HIS A 79 -2.39 -0.03 9.79
C HIS A 79 -1.57 -0.38 8.55
N MET A 80 -1.94 0.17 7.41
CA MET A 80 -1.19 -0.02 6.17
C MET A 80 0.23 0.54 6.29
N ASP A 81 0.38 1.77 6.76
CA ASP A 81 1.69 2.41 6.88
C ASP A 81 2.63 1.62 7.79
N LEU A 82 2.13 1.12 8.92
CA LEU A 82 2.92 0.32 9.84
C LEU A 82 3.36 -1.00 9.24
N ALA A 83 2.48 -1.65 8.48
CA ALA A 83 2.80 -2.91 7.83
C ALA A 83 3.84 -2.71 6.73
N MET A 84 3.70 -1.65 5.93
CA MET A 84 4.64 -1.34 4.85
C MET A 84 6.00 -0.95 5.41
N GLN A 85 6.02 -0.23 6.53
CA GLN A 85 7.26 0.17 7.17
C GLN A 85 8.06 -1.05 7.62
N ARG A 86 7.40 -2.08 8.15
CA ARG A 86 8.06 -3.32 8.55
C ARG A 86 8.53 -4.12 7.34
N GLY A 87 7.70 -4.20 6.32
CA GLY A 87 8.01 -4.97 5.12
C GLY A 87 9.07 -4.33 4.25
N GLY A 88 9.15 -2.98 4.27
CA GLY A 88 10.10 -2.23 3.50
C GLY A 88 11.46 -2.09 4.15
N GLY A 89 11.58 -2.65 5.31
CA GLY A 89 12.73 -2.65 6.24
C GLY A 89 14.05 -2.62 5.67
#